data_4ab165c4e83110f4aa3bcd85f4d8bbfb
#
_entry.id   4ab165c4e83110f4aa3bcd85f4d8bbfb
#
_cell.length_a   1.000
_cell.length_b   1.000
_cell.length_c   1.000
_cell.angle_alpha   90.00
_cell.angle_beta   90.00
_cell.angle_gamma   90.00
#
_symmetry.space_group_name_H-M   'P 1'
#
loop_
_entity.id
_entity.type
_entity.pdbx_description
1 polymer ?
#
loop_
_entity_poly.entity_id
_entity_poly.type
_entity_poly.pdbx_seq_one_letter_code
_entity_poly.pdbx_strand_id
1 'polypeptide(L)'
;MPSRRAFVAGSIALAAFPAAAAKRLPPPKIGAIYWPGPGHDLHGFMAIPGKAQGPQPAVLVLAGASGADQFARGLADALAVAGFVTCLPKTPLSADEAIATLHWLATNRYATGKVAVVGVGEGSSLVGRLSAASDAQLSCGVIFGGATEAPASAVPILRLPAIGGGNDPAAYTASWEQAIAFLSEQLQPPRKH
;
A
#
# COMPACT_ATOMS: atom_id res chain seq x y z
N MET A 1 50.00 -18.42 -7.56
CA MET A 1 49.34 -17.86 -6.35
C MET A 1 48.00 -17.30 -6.76
N PRO A 2 46.88 -17.92 -6.42
CA PRO A 2 45.56 -17.39 -6.79
C PRO A 2 45.06 -16.38 -5.76
N SER A 3 44.66 -15.21 -6.25
CA SER A 3 44.09 -14.09 -5.53
C SER A 3 42.73 -14.46 -4.95
N ARG A 4 42.57 -14.38 -3.63
CA ARG A 4 41.29 -14.52 -2.92
C ARG A 4 40.47 -13.24 -3.17
N ARG A 5 39.47 -13.33 -4.02
CA ARG A 5 38.41 -12.31 -4.12
C ARG A 5 37.55 -12.41 -2.87
N ALA A 6 37.64 -11.41 -2.00
CA ALA A 6 36.75 -11.24 -0.87
C ALA A 6 35.36 -10.92 -1.40
N PHE A 7 34.41 -11.82 -1.17
CA PHE A 7 32.97 -11.57 -1.35
C PHE A 7 32.54 -10.66 -0.21
N VAL A 8 32.33 -9.37 -0.50
CA VAL A 8 31.67 -8.46 0.43
C VAL A 8 30.18 -8.80 0.37
N ALA A 9 29.71 -9.55 1.33
CA ALA A 9 28.29 -9.74 1.58
C ALA A 9 27.71 -8.39 2.01
N GLY A 10 27.11 -7.66 1.07
CA GLY A 10 26.32 -6.47 1.35
C GLY A 10 25.10 -6.87 2.18
N SER A 11 25.14 -6.62 3.47
CA SER A 11 23.97 -6.69 4.33
C SER A 11 22.99 -5.62 3.84
N ILE A 12 21.91 -6.05 3.20
CA ILE A 12 20.76 -5.18 2.89
C ILE A 12 20.17 -4.80 4.25
N ALA A 13 20.47 -3.60 4.70
CA ALA A 13 19.83 -3.03 5.87
C ALA A 13 18.34 -2.94 5.56
N LEU A 14 17.55 -3.78 6.21
CA LEU A 14 16.09 -3.67 6.22
C LEU A 14 15.80 -2.27 6.76
N ALA A 15 15.33 -1.36 5.91
CA ALA A 15 14.91 -0.04 6.34
C ALA A 15 13.75 -0.26 7.33
N ALA A 16 14.07 -0.15 8.62
CA ALA A 16 13.08 -0.24 9.67
C ALA A 16 12.10 0.92 9.47
N PHE A 17 10.83 0.62 9.20
CA PHE A 17 9.76 1.61 9.25
C PHE A 17 9.83 2.30 10.62
N PRO A 18 9.84 3.64 10.68
CA PRO A 18 9.97 4.33 11.94
C PRO A 18 8.81 3.92 12.85
N ALA A 19 9.13 3.17 13.87
CA ALA A 19 8.23 2.96 14.98
C ALA A 19 8.15 4.30 15.74
N ALA A 20 7.27 5.21 15.28
CA ALA A 20 6.85 6.30 16.13
C ALA A 20 6.48 5.68 17.47
N ALA A 21 6.91 6.31 18.59
CA ALA A 21 6.76 5.83 19.97
C ALA A 21 5.28 5.62 20.34
N ALA A 22 4.62 4.73 19.62
CA ALA A 22 3.27 4.29 19.85
C ALA A 22 3.29 3.29 21.00
N LYS A 23 2.48 3.53 22.05
CA LYS A 23 1.95 2.48 22.91
C LYS A 23 1.92 1.20 22.10
N ARG A 24 2.59 0.12 22.56
CA ARG A 24 2.70 -1.16 21.83
C ARG A 24 1.31 -1.60 21.36
N LEU A 25 1.00 -1.26 20.13
CA LEU A 25 -0.23 -1.68 19.49
C LEU A 25 -0.13 -3.20 19.26
N PRO A 26 -1.17 -3.98 19.48
CA PRO A 26 -1.15 -5.37 19.11
C PRO A 26 -0.80 -5.48 17.61
N PRO A 27 0.02 -6.49 17.25
CA PRO A 27 0.44 -6.66 15.86
C PRO A 27 -0.77 -6.87 14.94
N PRO A 28 -0.69 -6.49 13.67
CA PRO A 28 -1.72 -6.77 12.69
C PRO A 28 -1.98 -8.27 12.56
N LYS A 29 -3.22 -8.64 12.26
CA LYS A 29 -3.57 -10.01 11.87
C LYS A 29 -3.36 -10.15 10.38
N ILE A 30 -2.41 -10.96 9.97
CA ILE A 30 -2.03 -11.16 8.56
C ILE A 30 -2.46 -12.56 8.13
N GLY A 31 -3.10 -12.66 6.97
CA GLY A 31 -3.51 -13.94 6.38
C GLY A 31 -3.49 -13.92 4.87
N ALA A 32 -3.29 -15.11 4.28
CA ALA A 32 -3.52 -15.29 2.87
C ALA A 32 -5.03 -15.27 2.59
N ILE A 33 -5.41 -14.63 1.51
CA ILE A 33 -6.80 -14.47 1.09
C ILE A 33 -6.98 -14.75 -0.39
N TYR A 34 -8.21 -15.12 -0.75
CA TYR A 34 -8.68 -15.22 -2.13
C TYR A 34 -9.91 -14.33 -2.29
N TRP A 35 -10.07 -13.73 -3.47
CA TRP A 35 -11.24 -12.91 -3.79
C TRP A 35 -11.57 -12.99 -5.27
N PRO A 36 -12.84 -12.74 -5.67
CA PRO A 36 -13.25 -12.81 -7.05
C PRO A 36 -12.54 -11.78 -7.92
N GLY A 37 -12.04 -12.22 -9.07
CA GLY A 37 -11.51 -11.38 -10.13
C GLY A 37 -12.26 -11.61 -11.45
N PRO A 38 -11.91 -10.90 -12.53
CA PRO A 38 -12.50 -11.08 -13.84
C PRO A 38 -12.12 -12.44 -14.43
N GLY A 39 -13.01 -13.42 -14.34
CA GLY A 39 -12.84 -14.75 -14.91
C GLY A 39 -12.01 -15.75 -14.10
N HIS A 40 -11.41 -15.35 -12.99
CA HIS A 40 -10.66 -16.23 -12.09
C HIS A 40 -10.56 -15.62 -10.68
N ASP A 41 -10.22 -16.46 -9.69
CA ASP A 41 -9.95 -15.98 -8.34
C ASP A 41 -8.57 -15.33 -8.25
N LEU A 42 -8.53 -14.16 -7.65
CA LEU A 42 -7.31 -13.46 -7.29
C LEU A 42 -6.85 -13.91 -5.89
N HIS A 43 -5.57 -13.78 -5.61
CA HIS A 43 -5.02 -14.16 -4.31
C HIS A 43 -3.90 -13.24 -3.85
N GLY A 44 -3.77 -13.13 -2.53
CA GLY A 44 -2.79 -12.25 -1.92
C GLY A 44 -2.81 -12.33 -0.41
N PHE A 45 -2.47 -11.23 0.22
CA PHE A 45 -2.41 -11.09 1.67
C PHE A 45 -3.31 -9.96 2.13
N MET A 46 -4.00 -10.18 3.24
CA MET A 46 -4.72 -9.13 3.95
C MET A 46 -4.09 -8.95 5.32
N ALA A 47 -3.83 -7.70 5.70
CA ALA A 47 -3.46 -7.37 7.06
C ALA A 47 -4.56 -6.48 7.67
N ILE A 48 -5.01 -6.88 8.86
CA ILE A 48 -6.07 -6.21 9.62
C ILE A 48 -5.44 -5.61 10.86
N PRO A 49 -5.72 -4.33 11.20
CA PRO A 49 -5.19 -3.70 12.41
C PRO A 49 -5.49 -4.52 13.66
N GLY A 50 -4.47 -4.76 14.50
CA GLY A 50 -4.63 -5.57 15.71
C GLY A 50 -5.61 -5.01 16.73
N LYS A 51 -5.87 -3.69 16.72
CA LYS A 51 -6.84 -2.99 17.59
C LYS A 51 -8.17 -2.68 16.92
N ALA A 52 -8.42 -3.16 15.71
CA ALA A 52 -9.68 -2.88 15.04
C ALA A 52 -10.87 -3.35 15.89
N GLN A 53 -11.71 -2.41 16.29
CA GLN A 53 -12.98 -2.66 17.01
C GLN A 53 -14.18 -2.61 16.05
N GLY A 54 -13.94 -2.75 14.74
CA GLY A 54 -14.94 -2.68 13.69
C GLY A 54 -14.28 -2.48 12.34
N PRO A 55 -15.07 -2.22 11.28
CA PRO A 55 -14.54 -1.93 9.96
C PRO A 55 -13.59 -0.72 9.98
N GLN A 56 -12.51 -0.80 9.22
CA GLN A 56 -11.50 0.25 9.05
C GLN A 56 -11.42 0.68 7.59
N PRO A 57 -10.92 1.88 7.27
CA PRO A 57 -10.62 2.24 5.89
C PRO A 57 -9.67 1.23 5.25
N ALA A 58 -9.87 0.91 3.98
CA ALA A 58 -9.08 -0.09 3.29
C ALA A 58 -8.06 0.53 2.33
N VAL A 59 -6.93 -0.15 2.15
CA VAL A 59 -5.86 0.25 1.24
C VAL A 59 -5.44 -0.94 0.38
N LEU A 60 -5.53 -0.79 -0.94
CA LEU A 60 -4.95 -1.70 -1.90
C LEU A 60 -3.50 -1.29 -2.17
N VAL A 61 -2.55 -2.18 -1.89
CA VAL A 61 -1.13 -1.96 -2.18
C VAL A 61 -0.79 -2.56 -3.54
N LEU A 62 -0.39 -1.72 -4.47
CA LEU A 62 0.06 -2.11 -5.81
C LEU A 62 1.59 -2.08 -5.85
N ALA A 63 2.18 -3.25 -5.82
CA ALA A 63 3.61 -3.44 -5.96
C ALA A 63 4.03 -3.49 -7.45
N GLY A 64 5.34 -3.38 -7.71
CA GLY A 64 5.90 -3.58 -9.04
C GLY A 64 5.87 -5.03 -9.50
N ALA A 65 6.68 -5.34 -10.53
CA ALA A 65 6.74 -6.67 -11.18
C ALA A 65 7.04 -7.82 -10.21
N SER A 66 7.72 -7.55 -9.09
CA SER A 66 8.01 -8.53 -8.04
C SER A 66 6.77 -8.98 -7.24
N GLY A 67 5.63 -8.31 -7.40
CA GLY A 67 4.42 -8.60 -6.64
C GLY A 67 4.62 -8.40 -5.13
N ALA A 68 4.10 -9.32 -4.32
CA ALA A 68 4.18 -9.27 -2.86
C ALA A 68 5.56 -9.66 -2.33
N ASP A 69 6.59 -8.93 -2.69
CA ASP A 69 7.94 -9.06 -2.15
C ASP A 69 8.03 -8.61 -0.67
N GLN A 70 9.22 -8.72 -0.07
CA GLN A 70 9.42 -8.38 1.33
C GLN A 70 9.16 -6.90 1.61
N PHE A 71 9.49 -6.00 0.68
CA PHE A 71 9.25 -4.58 0.82
C PHE A 71 7.75 -4.25 0.79
N ALA A 72 7.01 -4.78 -0.19
CA ALA A 72 5.58 -4.58 -0.31
C ALA A 72 4.81 -5.14 0.90
N ARG A 73 5.25 -6.29 1.44
CA ARG A 73 4.70 -6.87 2.69
C ARG A 73 4.94 -5.95 3.88
N GLY A 74 6.18 -5.46 4.05
CA GLY A 74 6.50 -4.50 5.12
C GLY A 74 5.69 -3.22 5.03
N LEU A 75 5.43 -2.72 3.82
CA LEU A 75 4.56 -1.56 3.57
C LEU A 75 3.11 -1.86 3.98
N ALA A 76 2.56 -3.02 3.57
CA ALA A 76 1.21 -3.43 3.95
C ALA A 76 1.05 -3.58 5.47
N ASP A 77 2.05 -4.14 6.14
CA ASP A 77 2.06 -4.29 7.59
C ASP A 77 2.13 -2.94 8.30
N ALA A 78 2.96 -2.01 7.81
CA ALA A 78 3.07 -0.66 8.36
C ALA A 78 1.76 0.15 8.21
N LEU A 79 1.07 0.02 7.07
CA LEU A 79 -0.27 0.58 6.86
C LEU A 79 -1.29 -0.03 7.83
N ALA A 80 -1.21 -1.34 8.09
CA ALA A 80 -2.11 -1.99 9.03
C ALA A 80 -1.82 -1.56 10.49
N VAL A 81 -0.55 -1.33 10.86
CA VAL A 81 -0.19 -0.72 12.16
C VAL A 81 -0.75 0.69 12.27
N ALA A 82 -0.77 1.46 11.17
CA ALA A 82 -1.34 2.81 11.11
C ALA A 82 -2.88 2.82 11.17
N GLY A 83 -3.55 1.66 11.09
CA GLY A 83 -4.99 1.54 11.29
C GLY A 83 -5.80 1.25 10.04
N PHE A 84 -5.18 0.91 8.92
CA PHE A 84 -5.85 0.58 7.67
C PHE A 84 -5.95 -0.94 7.48
N VAL A 85 -7.07 -1.42 6.95
CA VAL A 85 -7.11 -2.77 6.38
C VAL A 85 -6.35 -2.77 5.07
N THR A 86 -5.35 -3.60 4.92
CA THR A 86 -4.54 -3.64 3.69
C THR A 86 -4.77 -4.91 2.90
N CYS A 87 -4.82 -4.78 1.60
CA CYS A 87 -4.79 -5.88 0.64
C CYS A 87 -3.55 -5.75 -0.23
N LEU A 88 -2.73 -6.79 -0.26
CA LEU A 88 -1.54 -6.88 -1.09
C LEU A 88 -1.69 -8.08 -2.02
N PRO A 89 -1.97 -7.90 -3.30
CA PRO A 89 -1.99 -8.97 -4.29
C PRO A 89 -0.64 -9.68 -4.38
N LYS A 90 -0.65 -11.00 -4.54
CA LYS A 90 0.57 -11.80 -4.66
C LYS A 90 1.31 -11.52 -5.96
N THR A 91 0.57 -11.25 -7.03
CA THR A 91 1.07 -10.93 -8.38
C THR A 91 0.59 -9.55 -8.80
N PRO A 92 1.29 -8.86 -9.70
CA PRO A 92 0.80 -7.62 -10.29
C PRO A 92 -0.60 -7.80 -10.89
N LEU A 93 -1.46 -6.80 -10.71
CA LEU A 93 -2.82 -6.79 -11.25
C LEU A 93 -2.89 -6.03 -12.58
N SER A 94 -3.75 -6.48 -13.47
CA SER A 94 -4.27 -5.68 -14.57
C SER A 94 -5.20 -4.57 -14.04
N ALA A 95 -5.61 -3.63 -14.90
CA ALA A 95 -6.54 -2.58 -14.49
C ALA A 95 -7.90 -3.13 -14.05
N ASP A 96 -8.44 -4.09 -14.80
CA ASP A 96 -9.75 -4.69 -14.52
C ASP A 96 -9.72 -5.51 -13.22
N GLU A 97 -8.63 -6.24 -12.96
CA GLU A 97 -8.43 -6.95 -11.70
C GLU A 97 -8.30 -5.99 -10.51
N ALA A 98 -7.62 -4.86 -10.70
CA ALA A 98 -7.50 -3.85 -9.66
C ALA A 98 -8.86 -3.19 -9.36
N ILE A 99 -9.66 -2.85 -10.37
CA ILE A 99 -11.03 -2.34 -10.21
C ILE A 99 -11.89 -3.37 -9.46
N ALA A 100 -11.88 -4.64 -9.88
CA ALA A 100 -12.61 -5.71 -9.20
C ALA A 100 -12.16 -5.85 -7.72
N THR A 101 -10.86 -5.72 -7.46
CA THR A 101 -10.31 -5.75 -6.10
C THR A 101 -10.78 -4.56 -5.25
N LEU A 102 -10.86 -3.35 -5.83
CA LEU A 102 -11.37 -2.17 -5.13
C LEU A 102 -12.85 -2.34 -4.76
N HIS A 103 -13.68 -2.83 -5.69
CA HIS A 103 -15.09 -3.13 -5.41
C HIS A 103 -15.25 -4.18 -4.31
N TRP A 104 -14.47 -5.26 -4.39
CA TRP A 104 -14.48 -6.28 -3.35
C TRP A 104 -14.03 -5.74 -1.99
N LEU A 105 -12.98 -4.92 -1.94
CA LEU A 105 -12.52 -4.27 -0.71
C LEU A 105 -13.58 -3.34 -0.13
N ALA A 106 -14.25 -2.55 -0.96
CA ALA A 106 -15.29 -1.62 -0.52
C ALA A 106 -16.46 -2.34 0.15
N THR A 107 -16.77 -3.58 -0.25
CA THR A 107 -17.85 -4.39 0.30
C THR A 107 -17.37 -5.41 1.36
N ASN A 108 -16.07 -5.44 1.65
CA ASN A 108 -15.51 -6.38 2.62
C ASN A 108 -15.94 -6.03 4.05
N ARG A 109 -16.29 -7.06 4.84
CA ARG A 109 -16.74 -6.91 6.22
C ARG A 109 -15.77 -6.18 7.16
N TYR A 110 -14.48 -6.14 6.81
CA TYR A 110 -13.46 -5.44 7.58
C TYR A 110 -13.25 -4.00 7.14
N ALA A 111 -13.87 -3.58 6.02
CA ALA A 111 -13.72 -2.27 5.43
C ALA A 111 -14.94 -1.37 5.67
N THR A 112 -14.70 -0.05 5.77
CA THR A 112 -15.75 0.97 5.93
C THR A 112 -16.46 1.34 4.62
N GLY A 113 -16.09 0.73 3.50
CA GLY A 113 -16.52 1.11 2.16
C GLY A 113 -15.63 2.17 1.49
N LYS A 114 -14.75 2.84 2.24
CA LYS A 114 -13.75 3.76 1.67
C LYS A 114 -12.45 3.02 1.38
N VAL A 115 -11.98 3.14 0.15
CA VAL A 115 -10.79 2.44 -0.31
C VAL A 115 -9.80 3.42 -0.94
N ALA A 116 -8.54 3.30 -0.59
CA ALA A 116 -7.42 3.97 -1.23
C ALA A 116 -6.51 2.98 -1.95
N VAL A 117 -5.68 3.51 -2.82
CA VAL A 117 -4.62 2.76 -3.48
C VAL A 117 -3.26 3.36 -3.14
N VAL A 118 -2.29 2.51 -2.83
CA VAL A 118 -0.89 2.90 -2.66
C VAL A 118 -0.06 2.17 -3.70
N GLY A 119 0.58 2.91 -4.59
CA GLY A 119 1.45 2.38 -5.64
C GLY A 119 2.92 2.59 -5.34
N VAL A 120 3.74 1.57 -5.57
CA VAL A 120 5.20 1.61 -5.40
C VAL A 120 5.87 1.14 -6.68
N GLY A 121 6.89 1.86 -7.10
CA GLY A 121 7.63 1.54 -8.31
C GLY A 121 6.73 1.47 -9.55
N GLU A 122 6.75 0.34 -10.25
CA GLU A 122 5.90 0.13 -11.44
C GLU A 122 4.39 0.12 -11.14
N GLY A 123 3.99 -0.26 -9.91
CA GLY A 123 2.60 -0.20 -9.47
C GLY A 123 2.03 1.22 -9.44
N SER A 124 2.89 2.23 -9.42
CA SER A 124 2.52 3.65 -9.45
C SER A 124 1.76 4.04 -10.72
N SER A 125 2.08 3.44 -11.86
CA SER A 125 1.42 3.71 -13.13
C SER A 125 -0.05 3.27 -13.11
N LEU A 126 -0.34 2.16 -12.43
CA LEU A 126 -1.69 1.66 -12.30
C LEU A 126 -2.55 2.56 -11.39
N VAL A 127 -1.97 3.17 -10.35
CA VAL A 127 -2.67 4.17 -9.52
C VAL A 127 -3.19 5.32 -10.37
N GLY A 128 -2.36 5.86 -11.28
CA GLY A 128 -2.77 6.93 -12.19
C GLY A 128 -3.94 6.53 -13.09
N ARG A 129 -3.93 5.32 -13.62
CA ARG A 129 -5.02 4.79 -14.46
C ARG A 129 -6.31 4.60 -13.67
N LEU A 130 -6.23 4.01 -12.48
CA LEU A 130 -7.38 3.82 -11.58
C LEU A 130 -8.00 5.15 -11.15
N SER A 131 -7.17 6.17 -10.90
CA SER A 131 -7.65 7.49 -10.48
C SER A 131 -8.41 8.24 -11.57
N ALA A 132 -8.21 7.88 -12.83
CA ALA A 132 -8.96 8.43 -13.97
C ALA A 132 -10.21 7.62 -14.31
N ALA A 133 -10.33 6.39 -13.79
CA ALA A 133 -11.50 5.54 -14.04
C ALA A 133 -12.66 5.92 -13.11
N SER A 134 -13.82 6.21 -13.70
CA SER A 134 -15.01 6.67 -12.96
C SER A 134 -15.68 5.59 -12.13
N ASP A 135 -15.41 4.31 -12.43
CA ASP A 135 -16.02 3.12 -11.80
C ASP A 135 -15.12 2.46 -10.73
N ALA A 136 -13.95 3.02 -10.48
CA ALA A 136 -12.93 2.37 -9.63
C ALA A 136 -13.25 2.37 -8.13
N GLN A 137 -14.35 2.93 -7.64
CA GLN A 137 -14.66 3.04 -6.20
C GLN A 137 -13.49 3.52 -5.34
N LEU A 138 -12.63 4.34 -5.92
CA LEU A 138 -11.41 4.86 -5.32
C LEU A 138 -11.69 6.19 -4.62
N SER A 139 -11.30 6.31 -3.34
CA SER A 139 -11.44 7.56 -2.59
C SER A 139 -10.22 8.47 -2.76
N CYS A 140 -9.02 7.91 -2.79
CA CYS A 140 -7.77 8.63 -2.99
C CYS A 140 -6.63 7.67 -3.35
N GLY A 141 -5.49 8.21 -3.78
CA GLY A 141 -4.30 7.43 -4.08
C GLY A 141 -3.01 8.04 -3.55
N VAL A 142 -2.02 7.19 -3.28
CA VAL A 142 -0.64 7.59 -2.97
C VAL A 142 0.30 6.92 -3.94
N ILE A 143 1.23 7.67 -4.48
CA ILE A 143 2.26 7.19 -5.40
C ILE A 143 3.62 7.45 -4.78
N PHE A 144 4.39 6.38 -4.57
CA PHE A 144 5.78 6.44 -4.19
C PHE A 144 6.68 6.16 -5.40
N GLY A 145 7.36 7.20 -5.88
CA GLY A 145 8.12 7.12 -7.12
C GLY A 145 7.22 7.09 -8.36
N GLY A 146 7.82 6.86 -9.52
CA GLY A 146 7.09 6.80 -10.79
C GLY A 146 7.10 8.10 -11.57
N ALA A 147 6.53 8.08 -12.78
CA ALA A 147 6.50 9.23 -13.67
C ALA A 147 5.66 10.38 -13.09
N THR A 148 6.13 11.59 -13.27
CA THR A 148 5.51 12.82 -12.73
C THR A 148 4.20 13.17 -13.45
N GLU A 149 4.02 12.68 -14.67
CA GLU A 149 2.83 12.94 -15.47
C GLU A 149 1.77 11.87 -15.23
N ALA A 150 0.66 12.27 -14.66
CA ALA A 150 -0.53 11.45 -14.60
C ALA A 150 -1.66 12.15 -15.37
N PRO A 151 -2.56 11.38 -16.00
CA PRO A 151 -3.79 11.93 -16.54
C PRO A 151 -4.56 12.67 -15.46
N ALA A 152 -5.46 13.56 -15.88
CA ALA A 152 -6.35 14.26 -14.96
C ALA A 152 -7.05 13.22 -14.07
N SER A 153 -6.87 13.37 -12.75
CA SER A 153 -7.39 12.44 -11.76
C SER A 153 -8.76 12.90 -11.27
N ALA A 154 -9.71 11.98 -11.19
CA ALA A 154 -11.03 12.25 -10.62
C ALA A 154 -11.02 12.24 -9.07
N VAL A 155 -9.95 11.73 -8.47
CA VAL A 155 -9.78 11.63 -7.01
C VAL A 155 -8.45 12.24 -6.55
N PRO A 156 -8.33 12.66 -5.29
CA PRO A 156 -7.07 13.20 -4.75
C PRO A 156 -5.93 12.21 -4.84
N ILE A 157 -4.77 12.63 -5.37
CA ILE A 157 -3.55 11.82 -5.47
C ILE A 157 -2.39 12.55 -4.81
N LEU A 158 -1.78 11.90 -3.81
CA LEU A 158 -0.52 12.35 -3.23
C LEU A 158 0.66 11.68 -3.93
N ARG A 159 1.62 12.47 -4.38
CA ARG A 159 2.86 11.99 -5.00
C ARG A 159 4.04 12.25 -4.10
N LEU A 160 4.79 11.21 -3.85
CA LEU A 160 5.94 11.24 -2.95
C LEU A 160 7.18 10.66 -3.66
N PRO A 161 8.38 11.03 -3.23
CA PRO A 161 9.62 10.39 -3.71
C PRO A 161 9.56 8.87 -3.57
N ALA A 162 10.33 8.18 -4.40
CA ALA A 162 10.45 6.73 -4.31
C ALA A 162 10.95 6.32 -2.91
N ILE A 163 10.31 5.32 -2.33
CA ILE A 163 10.73 4.72 -1.06
C ILE A 163 11.41 3.38 -1.34
N GLY A 164 12.56 3.16 -0.71
CA GLY A 164 13.44 2.01 -0.95
C GLY A 164 14.68 2.38 -1.78
N GLY A 165 15.68 1.52 -1.81
CA GLY A 165 16.85 1.71 -2.68
C GLY A 165 17.93 2.67 -2.20
N GLY A 166 18.13 2.83 -0.89
CA GLY A 166 19.28 3.57 -0.34
C GLY A 166 19.06 5.07 -0.16
N ASN A 167 17.83 5.51 -0.15
CA ASN A 167 17.47 6.91 0.13
C ASN A 167 17.74 7.26 1.60
N ASP A 168 17.91 8.56 1.87
CA ASP A 168 18.05 9.11 3.21
C ASP A 168 16.89 8.63 4.11
N PRO A 169 17.18 8.01 5.27
CA PRO A 169 16.15 7.56 6.21
C PRO A 169 15.22 8.67 6.69
N ALA A 170 15.70 9.92 6.78
CA ALA A 170 14.88 11.06 7.16
C ALA A 170 13.86 11.42 6.08
N ALA A 171 14.27 11.43 4.82
CA ALA A 171 13.37 11.68 3.69
C ALA A 171 12.30 10.57 3.56
N TYR A 172 12.69 9.32 3.81
CA TYR A 172 11.77 8.19 3.87
C TYR A 172 10.72 8.38 4.97
N THR A 173 11.13 8.73 6.18
CA THR A 173 10.24 8.95 7.32
C THR A 173 9.25 10.07 7.02
N ALA A 174 9.71 11.20 6.50
CA ALA A 174 8.86 12.34 6.15
C ALA A 174 7.82 11.97 5.07
N SER A 175 8.23 11.25 4.03
CA SER A 175 7.31 10.77 2.97
C SER A 175 6.26 9.80 3.53
N TRP A 176 6.67 8.92 4.44
CA TRP A 176 5.76 7.99 5.09
C TRP A 176 4.72 8.71 5.96
N GLU A 177 5.15 9.64 6.80
CA GLU A 177 4.25 10.44 7.65
C GLU A 177 3.25 11.24 6.82
N GLN A 178 3.69 11.83 5.70
CA GLN A 178 2.80 12.53 4.76
C GLN A 178 1.76 11.59 4.14
N ALA A 179 2.18 10.38 3.74
CA ALA A 179 1.26 9.38 3.20
C ALA A 179 0.18 8.98 4.21
N ILE A 180 0.57 8.68 5.45
CA ILE A 180 -0.36 8.30 6.51
C ILE A 180 -1.32 9.44 6.86
N ALA A 181 -0.81 10.68 6.97
CA ALA A 181 -1.65 11.86 7.24
C ALA A 181 -2.68 12.06 6.13
N PHE A 182 -2.25 12.01 4.87
CA PHE A 182 -3.13 12.14 3.70
C PHE A 182 -4.19 11.03 3.66
N LEU A 183 -3.80 9.76 3.79
CA LEU A 183 -4.75 8.64 3.81
C LEU A 183 -5.76 8.77 4.95
N SER A 184 -5.30 9.19 6.13
CA SER A 184 -6.17 9.39 7.29
C SER A 184 -7.17 10.51 7.05
N GLU A 185 -6.78 11.61 6.45
CA GLU A 185 -7.65 12.72 6.12
C GLU A 185 -8.72 12.33 5.09
N GLN A 186 -8.31 11.63 4.02
CA GLN A 186 -9.21 11.29 2.92
C GLN A 186 -10.17 10.14 3.24
N LEU A 187 -9.74 9.18 4.05
CA LEU A 187 -10.49 7.96 4.32
C LEU A 187 -11.30 7.99 5.62
N GLN A 188 -10.92 8.81 6.59
CA GLN A 188 -11.71 8.91 7.82
C GLN A 188 -12.99 9.71 7.58
N PRO A 189 -14.11 9.36 8.24
CA PRO A 189 -15.28 10.23 8.20
C PRO A 189 -14.94 11.57 8.86
N PRO A 190 -15.55 12.70 8.40
CA PRO A 190 -15.36 14.00 9.02
C PRO A 190 -15.66 13.88 10.52
N ARG A 191 -14.75 14.34 11.37
CA ARG A 191 -14.97 14.36 12.81
C ARG A 191 -16.19 15.24 13.06
N LYS A 192 -17.24 14.64 13.65
CA LYS A 192 -18.37 15.42 14.16
C LYS A 192 -17.83 16.26 15.30
N HIS A 193 -17.77 17.57 15.10
CA HIS A 193 -17.51 18.55 16.14
C HIS A 193 -18.72 18.69 17.05
#